data_dc3777391f6756cacd0b1e24da9a847a
#
_entry.id   dc3777391f6756cacd0b1e24da9a847a
#
_cell.length_a   1.000
_cell.length_b   1.000
_cell.length_c   1.000
_cell.angle_alpha   90.00
_cell.angle_beta   90.00
_cell.angle_gamma   90.00
#
_symmetry.space_group_name_H-M   'P 1'
#
loop_
_entity.id
_entity.type
_entity.pdbx_description
1 polymer ?
#
loop_
_entity_poly.entity_id
_entity_poly.type
_entity_poly.pdbx_seq_one_letter_code
_entity_poly.pdbx_strand_id
1 'polypeptide(L)'
;MHKGFDSRLDQAWWALRIGLGVGPFLAGLDKYFNLLTNWTGYISPLFLKILPFSGQTLMHIVGVIEMIVGLAILTKWTRVSAYVASAWLLAIAISLVSTGMFFDIAVRDIEMALAAFVLARMTEVRSDALQNDVPQERSTNAAVAV
;
A
#
# COMPACT_ATOMS: atom_id res chain seq x y z
N MET A 1 -26.09 18.02 12.91
CA MET A 1 -25.78 16.63 12.51
C MET A 1 -24.42 16.68 11.83
N HIS A 2 -23.36 16.33 12.54
CA HIS A 2 -21.99 16.31 11.97
C HIS A 2 -21.95 15.31 10.82
N LYS A 3 -21.75 15.80 9.59
CA LYS A 3 -21.48 14.97 8.41
C LYS A 3 -19.98 14.64 8.36
N GLY A 4 -19.41 14.23 9.48
CA GLY A 4 -18.07 13.68 9.50
C GLY A 4 -18.00 12.37 8.73
N PHE A 5 -16.81 11.97 8.32
CA PHE A 5 -16.55 10.67 7.70
C PHE A 5 -17.18 9.54 8.55
N ASP A 6 -18.03 8.70 7.95
CA ASP A 6 -18.76 7.66 8.69
C ASP A 6 -17.78 6.78 9.48
N SER A 7 -18.11 6.53 10.76
CA SER A 7 -17.24 5.76 11.66
C SER A 7 -16.92 4.36 11.16
N ARG A 8 -17.82 3.73 10.40
CA ARG A 8 -17.62 2.42 9.79
C ARG A 8 -16.59 2.51 8.64
N LEU A 9 -16.65 3.57 7.85
CA LEU A 9 -15.67 3.85 6.79
C LEU A 9 -14.29 4.19 7.39
N ASP A 10 -14.26 4.89 8.52
CA ASP A 10 -13.01 5.19 9.22
C ASP A 10 -12.34 3.90 9.75
N GLN A 11 -13.11 2.97 10.31
CA GLN A 11 -12.61 1.67 10.73
C GLN A 11 -12.06 0.85 9.55
N ALA A 12 -12.78 0.83 8.41
CA ALA A 12 -12.33 0.14 7.21
C ALA A 12 -11.04 0.76 6.65
N TRP A 13 -10.94 2.08 6.65
CA TRP A 13 -9.74 2.80 6.25
C TRP A 13 -8.54 2.46 7.15
N TRP A 14 -8.73 2.42 8.47
CA TRP A 14 -7.67 2.03 9.40
C TRP A 14 -7.25 0.57 9.23
N ALA A 15 -8.20 -0.34 9.03
CA ALA A 15 -7.89 -1.75 8.78
C ALA A 15 -7.04 -1.93 7.52
N LEU A 16 -7.42 -1.29 6.41
CA LEU A 16 -6.65 -1.31 5.17
C LEU A 16 -5.27 -0.67 5.36
N ARG A 17 -5.20 0.47 6.04
CA ARG A 17 -3.95 1.20 6.27
C ARG A 17 -2.95 0.37 7.08
N ILE A 18 -3.40 -0.26 8.16
CA ILE A 18 -2.55 -1.11 8.99
C ILE A 18 -2.13 -2.37 8.21
N GLY A 19 -3.07 -3.07 7.57
CA GLY A 19 -2.76 -4.28 6.81
C GLY A 19 -1.78 -4.04 5.67
N LEU A 20 -2.04 -3.02 4.85
CA LEU A 20 -1.20 -2.65 3.70
C LEU A 20 0.10 -1.92 4.10
N GLY A 21 0.19 -1.41 5.31
CA GLY A 21 1.44 -0.84 5.82
C GLY A 21 2.34 -1.90 6.45
N VAL A 22 1.79 -2.73 7.35
CA VAL A 22 2.56 -3.74 8.09
C VAL A 22 2.92 -4.93 7.19
N GLY A 23 2.00 -5.39 6.33
CA GLY A 23 2.22 -6.55 5.46
C GLY A 23 3.47 -6.42 4.57
N PRO A 24 3.55 -5.39 3.70
CA PRO A 24 4.74 -5.17 2.88
C PRO A 24 6.00 -4.91 3.70
N PHE A 25 5.89 -4.22 4.84
CA PHE A 25 7.04 -4.00 5.71
C PHE A 25 7.63 -5.33 6.21
N LEU A 26 6.79 -6.25 6.70
CA LEU A 26 7.24 -7.54 7.19
C LEU A 26 7.74 -8.43 6.04
N ALA A 27 7.07 -8.44 4.89
CA ALA A 27 7.50 -9.19 3.72
C ALA A 27 8.84 -8.68 3.17
N GLY A 28 9.03 -7.35 3.16
CA GLY A 28 10.30 -6.72 2.79
C GLY A 28 11.43 -7.07 3.75
N LEU A 29 11.17 -7.06 5.04
CA LEU A 29 12.12 -7.46 6.08
C LEU A 29 12.49 -8.93 5.95
N ASP A 30 11.50 -9.81 5.70
CA ASP A 30 11.73 -11.25 5.57
C ASP A 30 12.61 -11.62 4.38
N LYS A 31 12.71 -10.78 3.34
CA LYS A 31 13.63 -10.98 2.20
C LYS A 31 15.10 -11.04 2.60
N TYR A 32 15.45 -10.60 3.80
CA TYR A 32 16.79 -10.73 4.37
C TYR A 32 16.98 -12.03 5.14
N PHE A 33 15.90 -12.61 5.67
CA PHE A 33 15.95 -13.79 6.54
C PHE A 33 15.43 -15.06 5.89
N ASN A 34 14.56 -14.94 4.87
CA ASN A 34 13.89 -16.07 4.18
C ASN A 34 13.17 -17.04 5.15
N LEU A 35 12.50 -16.50 6.18
CA LEU A 35 11.76 -17.31 7.16
C LEU A 35 10.39 -17.73 6.61
N LEU A 36 9.71 -16.85 5.84
CA LEU A 36 8.41 -17.13 5.27
C LEU A 36 8.52 -18.00 4.02
N THR A 37 9.49 -17.69 3.14
CA THR A 37 9.70 -18.41 1.89
C THR A 37 11.07 -18.10 1.28
N ASN A 38 11.47 -18.90 0.28
CA ASN A 38 12.63 -18.57 -0.54
C ASN A 38 12.23 -17.58 -1.64
N TRP A 39 12.43 -16.29 -1.37
CA TRP A 39 12.02 -15.20 -2.25
C TRP A 39 12.69 -15.22 -3.62
N THR A 40 13.90 -15.73 -3.73
CA THR A 40 14.61 -15.82 -5.03
C THR A 40 13.92 -16.75 -6.02
N GLY A 41 13.13 -17.71 -5.53
CA GLY A 41 12.35 -18.62 -6.37
C GLY A 41 11.23 -17.94 -7.19
N TYR A 42 10.81 -16.73 -6.81
CA TYR A 42 9.75 -15.97 -7.50
C TYR A 42 10.28 -15.01 -8.58
N ILE A 43 11.62 -14.95 -8.78
CA ILE A 43 12.20 -14.06 -9.77
C ILE A 43 12.01 -14.66 -11.17
N SER A 44 11.45 -13.85 -12.08
CA SER A 44 11.37 -14.26 -13.48
C SER A 44 12.77 -14.49 -14.05
N PRO A 45 13.00 -15.60 -14.77
CA PRO A 45 14.27 -15.87 -15.44
C PRO A 45 14.72 -14.75 -16.39
N LEU A 46 13.77 -13.98 -16.91
CA LEU A 46 14.05 -12.83 -17.76
C LEU A 46 14.83 -11.74 -17.00
N PHE A 47 14.41 -11.44 -15.75
CA PHE A 47 15.12 -10.47 -14.92
C PHE A 47 16.52 -10.92 -14.57
N LEU A 48 16.74 -12.21 -14.30
CA LEU A 48 18.05 -12.76 -14.00
C LEU A 48 19.03 -12.68 -15.19
N LYS A 49 18.51 -12.63 -16.43
CA LYS A 49 19.32 -12.48 -17.65
C LYS A 49 19.68 -11.02 -17.94
N ILE A 50 18.83 -10.07 -17.55
CA ILE A 50 18.98 -8.65 -17.93
C ILE A 50 19.74 -7.88 -16.83
N LEU A 51 19.57 -8.27 -15.57
CA LEU A 51 20.15 -7.53 -14.46
C LEU A 51 21.62 -7.93 -14.21
N PRO A 52 22.51 -6.96 -13.94
CA PRO A 52 23.93 -7.20 -13.74
C PRO A 52 24.29 -7.70 -12.33
N PHE A 53 23.29 -8.10 -11.51
CA PHE A 53 23.47 -8.52 -10.12
C PHE A 53 22.66 -9.78 -9.79
N SER A 54 22.99 -10.44 -8.68
CA SER A 54 22.38 -11.71 -8.27
C SER A 54 20.90 -11.56 -7.90
N GLY A 55 20.13 -12.65 -8.00
CA GLY A 55 18.74 -12.68 -7.57
C GLY A 55 18.57 -12.33 -6.08
N GLN A 56 19.52 -12.69 -5.23
CA GLN A 56 19.51 -12.32 -3.82
C GLN A 56 19.63 -10.80 -3.64
N THR A 57 20.53 -10.16 -4.36
CA THR A 57 20.69 -8.70 -4.35
C THR A 57 19.39 -8.01 -4.81
N LEU A 58 18.76 -8.53 -5.87
CA LEU A 58 17.48 -8.03 -6.34
C LEU A 58 16.41 -8.11 -5.25
N MET A 59 16.29 -9.24 -4.55
CA MET A 59 15.32 -9.42 -3.46
C MET A 59 15.59 -8.48 -2.28
N HIS A 60 16.84 -8.20 -1.94
CA HIS A 60 17.16 -7.22 -0.91
C HIS A 60 16.74 -5.79 -1.32
N ILE A 61 16.95 -5.40 -2.58
CA ILE A 61 16.50 -4.10 -3.10
C ILE A 61 14.96 -4.01 -3.05
N VAL A 62 14.28 -5.03 -3.53
CA VAL A 62 12.80 -5.13 -3.46
C VAL A 62 12.33 -5.04 -2.02
N GLY A 63 13.00 -5.74 -1.09
CA GLY A 63 12.68 -5.70 0.33
C GLY A 63 12.80 -4.30 0.93
N VAL A 64 13.84 -3.53 0.58
CA VAL A 64 13.98 -2.12 1.02
C VAL A 64 12.82 -1.27 0.48
N ILE A 65 12.46 -1.42 -0.79
CA ILE A 65 11.35 -0.68 -1.40
C ILE A 65 10.04 -1.00 -0.67
N GLU A 66 9.76 -2.27 -0.41
CA GLU A 66 8.55 -2.70 0.30
C GLU A 66 8.48 -2.17 1.74
N MET A 67 9.60 -2.18 2.46
CA MET A 67 9.68 -1.59 3.81
C MET A 67 9.41 -0.08 3.78
N ILE A 68 9.99 0.64 2.84
CA ILE A 68 9.78 2.10 2.70
C ILE A 68 8.32 2.39 2.36
N VAL A 69 7.74 1.68 1.39
CA VAL A 69 6.33 1.87 0.99
C VAL A 69 5.39 1.53 2.13
N GLY A 70 5.62 0.42 2.83
CA GLY A 70 4.83 0.02 3.99
C GLY A 70 4.85 1.07 5.11
N LEU A 71 6.03 1.58 5.47
CA LEU A 71 6.16 2.66 6.45
C LEU A 71 5.50 3.95 5.96
N ALA A 72 5.65 4.31 4.70
CA ALA A 72 5.05 5.51 4.13
C ALA A 72 3.52 5.47 4.16
N ILE A 73 2.89 4.29 3.96
CA ILE A 73 1.45 4.09 4.13
C ILE A 73 1.00 4.39 5.57
N LEU A 74 1.82 4.05 6.57
CA LEU A 74 1.51 4.29 7.99
C LEU A 74 1.73 5.75 8.43
N THR A 75 2.30 6.59 7.57
CA THR A 75 2.56 8.02 7.85
C THR A 75 1.50 8.92 7.21
N LYS A 76 1.78 10.23 7.15
CA LYS A 76 0.95 11.22 6.44
C LYS A 76 0.93 11.06 4.90
N TRP A 77 1.78 10.20 4.35
CA TRP A 77 1.90 9.94 2.92
C TRP A 77 1.00 8.79 2.41
N THR A 78 0.04 8.33 3.22
CA THR A 78 -0.85 7.18 2.95
C THR A 78 -1.41 7.21 1.54
N ARG A 79 -1.94 8.34 1.06
CA ARG A 79 -2.56 8.46 -0.27
C ARG A 79 -1.58 8.11 -1.39
N VAL A 80 -0.43 8.80 -1.42
CA VAL A 80 0.56 8.61 -2.50
C VAL A 80 1.17 7.21 -2.43
N SER A 81 1.54 6.78 -1.22
CA SER A 81 2.16 5.47 -1.00
C SER A 81 1.22 4.32 -1.33
N ALA A 82 -0.08 4.47 -1.10
CA ALA A 82 -1.06 3.46 -1.46
C ALA A 82 -1.23 3.33 -2.99
N TYR A 83 -1.19 4.43 -3.75
CA TYR A 83 -1.14 4.36 -5.22
C TYR A 83 0.15 3.71 -5.72
N VAL A 84 1.29 4.07 -5.13
CA VAL A 84 2.59 3.45 -5.46
C VAL A 84 2.56 1.95 -5.16
N ALA A 85 2.03 1.55 -4.00
CA ALA A 85 1.88 0.14 -3.64
C ALA A 85 0.98 -0.62 -4.63
N SER A 86 -0.15 -0.02 -5.04
CA SER A 86 -1.05 -0.60 -6.03
C SER A 86 -0.35 -0.86 -7.36
N ALA A 87 0.35 0.14 -7.89
CA ALA A 87 1.10 0.01 -9.15
C ALA A 87 2.25 -1.01 -9.03
N TRP A 88 2.95 -1.04 -7.90
CA TRP A 88 4.04 -1.97 -7.62
C TRP A 88 3.57 -3.42 -7.57
N LEU A 89 2.47 -3.70 -6.86
CA LEU A 89 1.87 -5.03 -6.76
C LEU A 89 1.38 -5.54 -8.12
N LEU A 90 0.79 -4.66 -8.96
CA LEU A 90 0.42 -5.01 -10.33
C LEU A 90 1.66 -5.37 -11.17
N ALA A 91 2.75 -4.63 -11.02
CA ALA A 91 4.01 -4.94 -11.72
C ALA A 91 4.58 -6.30 -11.29
N ILE A 92 4.52 -6.63 -9.98
CA ILE A 92 4.91 -7.95 -9.47
C ILE A 92 4.02 -9.05 -10.05
N ALA A 93 2.68 -8.86 -10.03
CA ALA A 93 1.73 -9.82 -10.57
C ALA A 93 2.00 -10.11 -12.06
N ILE A 94 2.23 -9.08 -12.87
CA ILE A 94 2.60 -9.23 -14.29
C ILE A 94 3.91 -10.00 -14.43
N SER A 95 4.90 -9.69 -13.60
CA SER A 95 6.17 -10.41 -13.58
C SER A 95 5.99 -11.89 -13.26
N LEU A 96 5.17 -12.24 -12.27
CA LEU A 96 4.87 -13.62 -11.89
C LEU A 96 4.15 -14.37 -13.02
N VAL A 97 3.11 -13.76 -13.61
CA VAL A 97 2.39 -14.34 -14.75
C VAL A 97 3.36 -14.62 -15.92
N SER A 98 4.33 -13.75 -16.16
CA SER A 98 5.31 -13.94 -17.24
C SER A 98 6.25 -15.14 -17.04
N THR A 99 6.32 -15.69 -15.83
CA THR A 99 7.09 -16.93 -15.55
C THR A 99 6.35 -18.18 -16.02
N GLY A 100 5.03 -18.11 -16.28
CA GLY A 100 4.16 -19.26 -16.49
C GLY A 100 3.88 -20.08 -15.23
N MET A 101 4.26 -19.59 -14.06
CA MET A 101 4.09 -20.20 -12.74
C MET A 101 3.59 -19.18 -11.73
N PHE A 102 3.25 -19.61 -10.51
CA PHE A 102 2.86 -18.73 -9.39
C PHE A 102 1.61 -17.90 -9.65
N PHE A 103 0.64 -18.43 -10.40
CA PHE A 103 -0.62 -17.73 -10.70
C PHE A 103 -1.45 -17.43 -9.45
N ASP A 104 -1.39 -18.30 -8.44
CA ASP A 104 -2.01 -18.11 -7.13
C ASP A 104 -1.47 -16.86 -6.41
N ILE A 105 -0.14 -16.67 -6.46
CA ILE A 105 0.51 -15.48 -5.89
C ILE A 105 0.17 -14.24 -6.72
N ALA A 106 0.18 -14.35 -8.06
CA ALA A 106 -0.19 -13.24 -8.93
C ALA A 106 -1.63 -12.75 -8.69
N VAL A 107 -2.60 -13.67 -8.52
CA VAL A 107 -3.99 -13.32 -8.17
C VAL A 107 -4.04 -12.59 -6.84
N ARG A 108 -3.36 -13.10 -5.81
CA ARG A 108 -3.28 -12.44 -4.49
C ARG A 108 -2.69 -11.02 -4.60
N ASP A 109 -1.66 -10.84 -5.40
CA ASP A 109 -1.02 -9.51 -5.56
C ASP A 109 -1.95 -8.54 -6.31
N ILE A 110 -2.78 -9.02 -7.25
CA ILE A 110 -3.84 -8.21 -7.86
C ILE A 110 -4.90 -7.79 -6.83
N GLU A 111 -5.36 -8.72 -5.97
CA GLU A 111 -6.31 -8.40 -4.89
C GLU A 111 -5.73 -7.36 -3.92
N MET A 112 -4.47 -7.51 -3.53
CA MET A 112 -3.77 -6.53 -2.68
C MET A 112 -3.58 -5.18 -3.38
N ALA A 113 -3.35 -5.17 -4.69
CA ALA A 113 -3.27 -3.94 -5.49
C ALA A 113 -4.61 -3.19 -5.50
N LEU A 114 -5.73 -3.92 -5.66
CA LEU A 114 -7.07 -3.34 -5.57
C LEU A 114 -7.34 -2.78 -4.17
N ALA A 115 -6.98 -3.50 -3.12
CA ALA A 115 -7.12 -3.02 -1.74
C ALA A 115 -6.30 -1.74 -1.49
N ALA A 116 -5.08 -1.67 -2.03
CA ALA A 116 -4.24 -0.48 -1.95
C ALA A 116 -4.83 0.71 -2.73
N PHE A 117 -5.40 0.46 -3.91
CA PHE A 117 -6.14 1.47 -4.66
C PHE A 117 -7.34 2.01 -3.87
N VAL A 118 -8.14 1.11 -3.28
CA VAL A 118 -9.29 1.50 -2.44
C VAL A 118 -8.83 2.34 -1.25
N LEU A 119 -7.73 1.97 -0.56
CA LEU A 119 -7.16 2.77 0.52
C LEU A 119 -6.80 4.18 0.06
N ALA A 120 -6.18 4.33 -1.11
CA ALA A 120 -5.83 5.63 -1.67
C ALA A 120 -7.08 6.49 -1.89
N ARG A 121 -8.13 5.92 -2.50
CA ARG A 121 -9.42 6.60 -2.75
C ARG A 121 -10.14 6.97 -1.46
N MET A 122 -10.17 6.06 -0.48
CA MET A 122 -10.77 6.34 0.83
C MET A 122 -10.01 7.46 1.57
N THR A 123 -8.68 7.54 1.39
CA THR A 123 -7.88 8.62 1.98
C THR A 123 -8.22 9.98 1.38
N GLU A 124 -8.53 10.05 0.08
CA GLU A 124 -9.01 11.29 -0.58
C GLU A 124 -10.36 11.74 0.01
N VAL A 125 -11.34 10.85 0.00
CA VAL A 125 -12.69 11.15 0.53
C VAL A 125 -12.62 11.57 2.01
N ARG A 126 -11.79 10.90 2.81
CA ARG A 126 -11.57 11.23 4.21
C ARG A 126 -10.98 12.63 4.40
N SER A 127 -9.99 13.00 3.57
CA SER A 127 -9.37 14.33 3.63
C SER A 127 -10.37 15.44 3.27
N ASP A 128 -11.19 15.22 2.23
CA ASP A 128 -12.18 16.18 1.77
C ASP A 128 -13.29 16.38 2.82
N ALA A 129 -13.73 15.30 3.47
CA ALA A 129 -14.71 15.37 4.55
C ALA A 129 -14.19 16.23 5.73
N LEU A 130 -12.94 15.98 6.15
CA LEU A 130 -12.32 16.74 7.26
C LEU A 130 -12.10 18.23 6.91
N GLN A 131 -11.81 18.56 5.66
CA GLN A 131 -11.65 19.95 5.21
C GLN A 131 -12.98 20.71 5.19
N ASN A 132 -14.07 20.05 4.82
CA ASN A 132 -15.39 20.66 4.71
C ASN A 132 -16.02 20.93 6.10
N ASP A 133 -15.62 20.22 7.16
CA ASP A 133 -16.11 20.43 8.52
C ASP A 133 -15.49 21.69 9.19
N VAL A 134 -14.28 22.10 8.81
CA VAL A 134 -13.54 23.23 9.40
C VAL A 134 -14.19 24.62 9.16
N PRO A 135 -14.78 24.95 7.99
CA PRO A 135 -15.39 26.25 7.74
C PRO A 135 -16.68 26.50 8.53
N GLN A 136 -17.46 25.48 8.85
CA GLN A 136 -18.74 25.62 9.57
C GLN A 136 -18.55 26.00 11.04
N GLU A 137 -17.55 25.46 11.73
CA GLU A 137 -17.26 25.84 13.12
C GLU A 137 -16.81 27.30 13.24
N ARG A 138 -16.05 27.83 12.28
CA ARG A 138 -15.64 29.24 12.29
C ARG A 138 -16.80 30.20 12.08
N SER A 139 -17.75 29.88 11.21
CA SER A 139 -18.91 30.71 10.96
C SER A 139 -19.88 30.69 12.13
N THR A 140 -20.05 29.56 12.80
CA THR A 140 -20.95 29.44 13.98
C THR A 140 -20.35 30.16 15.18
N ASN A 141 -19.07 30.07 15.44
CA ASN A 141 -18.41 30.77 16.54
C ASN A 141 -18.36 32.30 16.32
N ALA A 142 -18.27 32.77 15.09
CA ALA A 142 -18.38 34.20 14.76
C ALA A 142 -19.82 34.75 14.97
N ALA A 143 -20.84 33.93 14.70
CA ALA A 143 -22.24 34.31 14.90
C ALA A 143 -22.69 34.33 16.37
N VAL A 144 -22.02 33.56 17.24
CA VAL A 144 -22.30 33.50 18.69
C VAL A 144 -21.58 34.63 19.46
N ALA A 145 -20.54 35.24 18.86
CA ALA A 145 -19.73 36.28 19.48
C ALA A 145 -20.24 37.72 19.21
N VAL A 146 -21.39 37.86 18.53
CA VAL A 146 -22.11 39.12 18.29
C VAL A 146 -23.40 39.15 19.12
#